data_9d8351eb36f766e3c681a1c17b615dac
#
_entry.id   9d8351eb36f766e3c681a1c17b615dac
#
_cell.length_a   1.000
_cell.length_b   1.000
_cell.length_c   1.000
_cell.angle_alpha   90.00
_cell.angle_beta   90.00
_cell.angle_gamma   90.00
#
_symmetry.space_group_name_H-M   'P 1'
#
loop_
_entity.id
_entity.type
_entity.pdbx_description
1 polymer ?
#
loop_
_entity_poly.entity_id
_entity_poly.type
_entity_poly.pdbx_seq_one_letter_code
_entity_poly.pdbx_strand_id
1 'polypeptide(L)'
;LEFRKSQSRDLFETIVITAIIALFTTTFVVQAFKIPTGSMESNLLIGDHLLVNKFIYGESGFISKFLPYREPKRGDVIVFKYPEKPEVAYVKRLIGLPGDKIEVKGRTVYVNDHPLDEKYTQFINPGSIHDHYGPAYIPKKGDEIEVMESAVEVNGQILNEEVVESYPDRNKSYNEPFYVPQDQYFAMGDNRDNSMDSRFWGSVPRDYFLGKALIIYWSFETPRDEYLRTGLLDRLKQYVNVIKNFFSKTRWKRTLKIIR
;
A
#
# COMPACT_ATOMS: atom_id res chain seq x y z
N LEU A 1 -35.31 -44.32 9.69
CA LEU A 1 -34.56 -44.44 8.44
C LEU A 1 -33.48 -43.37 8.40
N GLU A 2 -32.27 -43.68 8.87
CA GLU A 2 -31.10 -42.84 8.64
C GLU A 2 -30.74 -42.86 7.16
N PHE A 3 -30.93 -41.76 6.47
CA PHE A 3 -30.46 -41.56 5.11
C PHE A 3 -28.92 -41.49 5.11
N ARG A 4 -28.27 -42.63 4.95
CA ARG A 4 -26.80 -42.66 4.75
C ARG A 4 -26.49 -42.06 3.38
N LYS A 5 -25.94 -40.84 3.37
CA LYS A 5 -25.48 -40.17 2.14
C LYS A 5 -24.42 -41.06 1.44
N SER A 6 -24.42 -41.11 0.12
CA SER A 6 -23.35 -41.81 -0.59
C SER A 6 -22.03 -41.08 -0.44
N GLN A 7 -20.91 -41.78 -0.34
CA GLN A 7 -19.57 -41.22 -0.22
C GLN A 7 -19.25 -40.20 -1.35
N SER A 8 -19.73 -40.45 -2.55
CA SER A 8 -19.55 -39.56 -3.70
C SER A 8 -20.29 -38.23 -3.52
N ARG A 9 -21.46 -38.24 -2.90
CA ARG A 9 -22.23 -37.02 -2.61
C ARG A 9 -21.58 -36.22 -1.50
N ASP A 10 -21.09 -36.87 -0.46
CA ASP A 10 -20.40 -36.20 0.64
C ASP A 10 -19.09 -35.53 0.16
N LEU A 11 -18.34 -36.22 -0.71
CA LEU A 11 -17.15 -35.66 -1.34
C LEU A 11 -17.48 -34.42 -2.21
N PHE A 12 -18.51 -34.53 -3.04
CA PHE A 12 -18.96 -33.44 -3.89
C PHE A 12 -19.41 -32.23 -3.07
N GLU A 13 -20.27 -32.44 -2.04
CA GLU A 13 -20.70 -31.35 -1.13
C GLU A 13 -19.50 -30.68 -0.45
N THR A 14 -18.52 -31.46 0.03
CA THR A 14 -17.30 -30.95 0.66
C THR A 14 -16.48 -30.13 -0.32
N ILE A 15 -16.27 -30.56 -1.54
CA ILE A 15 -15.54 -29.81 -2.57
C ILE A 15 -16.24 -28.50 -2.88
N VAL A 16 -17.56 -28.53 -3.07
CA VAL A 16 -18.36 -27.32 -3.39
C VAL A 16 -18.31 -26.33 -2.24
N ILE A 17 -18.53 -26.74 -1.01
CA ILE A 17 -18.49 -25.87 0.16
C ILE A 17 -17.09 -25.28 0.34
N THR A 18 -16.05 -26.10 0.21
CA THR A 18 -14.66 -25.65 0.31
C THR A 18 -14.33 -24.61 -0.77
N ALA A 19 -14.76 -24.86 -2.02
CA ALA A 19 -14.58 -23.93 -3.12
C ALA A 19 -15.30 -22.57 -2.88
N ILE A 20 -16.53 -22.63 -2.38
CA ILE A 20 -17.30 -21.41 -2.04
C ILE A 20 -16.59 -20.62 -0.93
N ILE A 21 -16.17 -21.28 0.14
CA ILE A 21 -15.45 -20.63 1.25
C ILE A 21 -14.12 -20.04 0.76
N ALA A 22 -13.36 -20.79 -0.03
CA ALA A 22 -12.10 -20.34 -0.59
C ALA A 22 -12.29 -19.12 -1.51
N LEU A 23 -13.27 -19.17 -2.42
CA LEU A 23 -13.60 -18.05 -3.30
C LEU A 23 -14.06 -16.83 -2.50
N PHE A 24 -14.94 -17.02 -1.51
CA PHE A 24 -15.36 -15.92 -0.64
C PHE A 24 -14.17 -15.28 0.09
N THR A 25 -13.34 -16.14 0.70
CA THR A 25 -12.18 -15.66 1.47
C THR A 25 -11.18 -14.91 0.60
N THR A 26 -10.83 -15.44 -0.58
CA THR A 26 -9.88 -14.78 -1.48
C THR A 26 -10.44 -13.55 -2.17
N THR A 27 -11.75 -13.50 -2.40
CA THR A 27 -12.39 -12.34 -3.03
C THR A 27 -12.58 -11.20 -2.05
N PHE A 28 -13.03 -11.51 -0.84
CA PHE A 28 -13.46 -10.47 0.11
C PHE A 28 -12.55 -10.28 1.32
N VAL A 29 -11.88 -11.30 1.82
CA VAL A 29 -11.14 -11.24 3.09
C VAL A 29 -9.67 -10.94 2.90
N VAL A 30 -8.95 -11.76 2.15
CA VAL A 30 -7.51 -11.65 1.98
C VAL A 30 -7.13 -11.74 0.51
N GLN A 31 -6.11 -10.97 0.15
CA GLN A 31 -5.50 -11.04 -1.17
C GLN A 31 -4.01 -11.28 -1.05
N ALA A 32 -3.49 -12.20 -1.86
CA ALA A 32 -2.07 -12.44 -1.95
C ALA A 32 -1.42 -11.43 -2.91
N PHE A 33 -0.31 -10.84 -2.47
CA PHE A 33 0.54 -9.97 -3.26
C PHE A 33 1.98 -10.45 -3.21
N LYS A 34 2.73 -10.20 -4.28
CA LYS A 34 4.16 -10.51 -4.37
C LYS A 34 4.93 -9.21 -4.46
N ILE A 35 6.06 -9.11 -3.76
CA ILE A 35 6.92 -7.93 -3.78
C ILE A 35 7.94 -8.03 -4.92
N PRO A 36 7.81 -7.21 -5.97
CA PRO A 36 8.71 -7.24 -7.12
C PRO A 36 9.88 -6.26 -7.01
N THR A 37 9.82 -5.27 -6.11
CA THR A 37 10.77 -4.15 -6.03
C THR A 37 11.31 -3.97 -4.62
N GLY A 38 12.49 -3.33 -4.52
CA GLY A 38 13.19 -3.11 -3.26
C GLY A 38 12.77 -1.83 -2.50
N SER A 39 11.67 -1.17 -2.87
CA SER A 39 11.27 0.11 -2.25
C SER A 39 10.88 0.00 -0.76
N MET A 40 10.62 -1.20 -0.27
CA MET A 40 10.30 -1.51 1.12
C MET A 40 11.38 -2.36 1.81
N GLU A 41 12.57 -2.54 1.18
CA GLU A 41 13.75 -3.09 1.86
C GLU A 41 14.10 -2.16 3.03
N SER A 42 14.39 -2.60 4.06
CA SER A 42 14.73 -3.57 5.01
C SER A 42 13.59 -4.46 5.54
N ASN A 43 12.34 -4.04 5.41
CA ASN A 43 11.19 -4.76 6.00
C ASN A 43 10.60 -5.80 5.05
N LEU A 44 10.39 -5.44 3.78
CA LEU A 44 9.90 -6.34 2.74
C LEU A 44 10.98 -6.50 1.66
N LEU A 45 11.34 -7.73 1.39
CA LEU A 45 12.34 -8.07 0.38
C LEU A 45 11.69 -8.48 -0.93
N ILE A 46 12.40 -8.29 -2.03
CA ILE A 46 12.01 -8.86 -3.32
C ILE A 46 11.82 -10.37 -3.16
N GLY A 47 10.67 -10.88 -3.58
CA GLY A 47 10.29 -12.29 -3.41
C GLY A 47 9.49 -12.63 -2.18
N ASP A 48 9.17 -11.64 -1.34
CA ASP A 48 8.18 -11.82 -0.29
C ASP A 48 6.78 -11.91 -0.88
N HIS A 49 6.00 -12.84 -0.39
CA HIS A 49 4.59 -13.02 -0.68
C HIS A 49 3.76 -12.63 0.53
N LEU A 50 2.89 -11.63 0.35
CA LEU A 50 2.11 -11.01 1.42
C LEU A 50 0.66 -11.46 1.41
N LEU A 51 0.07 -11.65 2.58
CA LEU A 51 -1.37 -11.63 2.76
C LEU A 51 -1.82 -10.22 3.17
N VAL A 52 -2.75 -9.68 2.43
CA VAL A 52 -3.29 -8.34 2.60
C VAL A 52 -4.75 -8.46 3.05
N ASN A 53 -5.08 -7.82 4.16
CA ASN A 53 -6.45 -7.73 4.66
C ASN A 53 -7.18 -6.61 3.92
N LYS A 54 -8.19 -6.97 3.14
CA LYS A 54 -9.02 -6.04 2.36
C LYS A 54 -10.08 -5.35 3.19
N PHE A 55 -10.56 -5.99 4.24
CA PHE A 55 -11.67 -5.48 5.06
C PHE A 55 -11.28 -4.38 6.03
N ILE A 56 -10.04 -4.42 6.52
CA ILE A 56 -9.63 -3.55 7.63
C ILE A 56 -9.85 -2.07 7.34
N TYR A 57 -9.87 -1.71 6.06
CA TYR A 57 -10.11 -0.35 5.58
C TYR A 57 -11.37 -0.23 4.73
N GLY A 58 -12.24 -1.23 4.71
CA GLY A 58 -13.50 -1.20 3.97
C GLY A 58 -14.41 -0.07 4.45
N GLU A 59 -15.30 0.39 3.58
CA GLU A 59 -16.33 1.35 4.00
C GLU A 59 -17.31 0.70 4.98
N SER A 60 -17.86 1.52 5.89
CA SER A 60 -18.84 1.10 6.88
C SER A 60 -20.12 0.62 6.20
N GLY A 61 -20.24 -0.69 5.96
CA GLY A 61 -21.44 -1.34 5.45
C GLY A 61 -21.96 -2.40 6.40
N PHE A 62 -22.95 -3.17 5.98
CA PHE A 62 -23.52 -4.26 6.79
C PHE A 62 -22.43 -5.25 7.29
N ILE A 63 -21.39 -5.47 6.48
CA ILE A 63 -20.29 -6.39 6.78
C ILE A 63 -19.35 -5.83 7.86
N SER A 64 -19.22 -4.52 8.00
CA SER A 64 -18.37 -3.90 9.02
C SER A 64 -18.81 -4.18 10.45
N LYS A 65 -20.09 -4.57 10.65
CA LYS A 65 -20.60 -4.99 11.96
C LYS A 65 -20.01 -6.33 12.44
N PHE A 66 -19.53 -7.14 11.52
CA PHE A 66 -19.01 -8.49 11.80
C PHE A 66 -17.49 -8.60 11.66
N LEU A 67 -16.85 -7.65 10.99
CA LEU A 67 -15.42 -7.69 10.73
C LEU A 67 -14.71 -6.48 11.36
N PRO A 68 -13.48 -6.63 11.87
CA PRO A 68 -12.75 -5.56 12.52
C PRO A 68 -12.38 -4.48 11.48
N TYR A 69 -13.18 -3.41 11.45
CA TYR A 69 -12.90 -2.18 10.71
C TYR A 69 -12.09 -1.22 11.58
N ARG A 70 -11.15 -0.54 11.00
CA ARG A 70 -10.49 0.62 11.60
C ARG A 70 -9.97 1.60 10.56
N GLU A 71 -9.84 2.83 10.95
CA GLU A 71 -9.18 3.84 10.13
C GLU A 71 -7.68 3.51 9.93
N PRO A 72 -7.11 3.90 8.76
CA PRO A 72 -5.69 3.83 8.53
C PRO A 72 -4.92 4.60 9.59
N LYS A 73 -3.82 4.01 10.07
CA LYS A 73 -2.94 4.64 11.07
C LYS A 73 -1.57 4.85 10.49
N ARG A 74 -0.89 5.91 10.96
CA ARG A 74 0.50 6.13 10.66
C ARG A 74 1.34 4.91 11.03
N GLY A 75 2.25 4.53 10.14
CA GLY A 75 3.06 3.32 10.27
C GLY A 75 2.45 2.07 9.64
N ASP A 76 1.17 2.07 9.24
CA ASP A 76 0.58 0.92 8.53
C ASP A 76 1.27 0.71 7.18
N VAL A 77 1.61 -0.54 6.89
CA VAL A 77 2.05 -0.93 5.55
C VAL A 77 0.81 -1.24 4.71
N ILE A 78 0.54 -0.37 3.74
CA ILE A 78 -0.66 -0.43 2.91
C ILE A 78 -0.35 -0.91 1.49
N VAL A 79 -1.30 -1.60 0.91
CA VAL A 79 -1.34 -1.89 -0.52
C VAL A 79 -2.42 -1.04 -1.15
N PHE A 80 -2.09 -0.34 -2.22
CA PHE A 80 -3.00 0.61 -2.86
C PHE A 80 -2.75 0.67 -4.38
N LYS A 81 -3.71 1.21 -5.12
CA LYS A 81 -3.58 1.47 -6.55
C LYS A 81 -2.65 2.66 -6.76
N TYR A 82 -1.70 2.54 -7.66
CA TYR A 82 -0.79 3.65 -7.97
C TYR A 82 -1.57 4.81 -8.61
N PRO A 83 -1.49 6.05 -8.08
CA PRO A 83 -2.34 7.16 -8.54
C PRO A 83 -2.24 7.49 -10.03
N GLU A 84 -1.04 7.42 -10.62
CA GLU A 84 -0.85 7.71 -12.05
C GLU A 84 -1.21 6.52 -12.96
N LYS A 85 -1.26 5.29 -12.39
CA LYS A 85 -1.58 4.06 -13.13
C LYS A 85 -2.33 3.07 -12.24
N PRO A 86 -3.65 3.22 -12.07
CA PRO A 86 -4.45 2.45 -11.10
C PRO A 86 -4.51 0.93 -11.32
N GLU A 87 -4.05 0.46 -12.48
CA GLU A 87 -3.91 -0.99 -12.77
C GLU A 87 -2.74 -1.62 -12.01
N VAL A 88 -1.80 -0.80 -11.51
CA VAL A 88 -0.62 -1.25 -10.79
C VAL A 88 -0.83 -1.05 -9.28
N ALA A 89 -0.59 -2.11 -8.52
CA ALA A 89 -0.62 -2.03 -7.06
C ALA A 89 0.78 -1.72 -6.50
N TYR A 90 0.84 -0.76 -5.57
CA TYR A 90 2.04 -0.42 -4.83
C TYR A 90 1.90 -0.79 -3.36
N VAL A 91 3.04 -1.04 -2.72
CA VAL A 91 3.14 -1.28 -1.28
C VAL A 91 4.04 -0.20 -0.69
N LYS A 92 3.53 0.57 0.26
CA LYS A 92 4.26 1.63 0.96
C LYS A 92 3.81 1.70 2.42
N ARG A 93 4.56 2.45 3.22
CA ARG A 93 4.19 2.77 4.59
C ARG A 93 3.47 4.09 4.66
N LEU A 94 2.40 4.12 5.42
CA LEU A 94 1.61 5.31 5.65
C LEU A 94 2.33 6.26 6.60
N ILE A 95 2.68 7.44 6.13
CA ILE A 95 3.42 8.45 6.87
C ILE A 95 2.54 9.64 7.23
N GLY A 96 1.82 10.22 6.27
CA GLY A 96 0.88 11.33 6.48
C GLY A 96 -0.56 10.87 6.48
N LEU A 97 -1.34 11.40 7.41
CA LEU A 97 -2.78 11.23 7.52
C LEU A 97 -3.48 12.52 7.04
N PRO A 98 -4.78 12.46 6.74
CA PRO A 98 -5.55 13.64 6.36
C PRO A 98 -5.42 14.77 7.38
N GLY A 99 -5.07 15.97 6.94
CA GLY A 99 -4.85 17.13 7.78
C GLY A 99 -3.43 17.29 8.34
N ASP A 100 -2.52 16.35 8.04
CA ASP A 100 -1.12 16.48 8.46
C ASP A 100 -0.33 17.41 7.54
N LYS A 101 0.67 18.07 8.15
CA LYS A 101 1.77 18.72 7.46
C LYS A 101 2.98 17.79 7.47
N ILE A 102 3.51 17.49 6.28
CA ILE A 102 4.67 16.60 6.10
C ILE A 102 5.84 17.40 5.58
N GLU A 103 7.00 17.21 6.20
CA GLU A 103 8.26 17.80 5.76
C GLU A 103 9.39 16.79 5.94
N VAL A 104 10.35 16.78 5.00
CA VAL A 104 11.58 15.97 5.13
C VAL A 104 12.77 16.94 5.13
N LYS A 105 13.55 16.90 6.21
CA LYS A 105 14.77 17.71 6.37
C LYS A 105 15.92 16.79 6.76
N GLY A 106 16.96 16.74 5.95
CA GLY A 106 18.15 15.98 6.27
C GLY A 106 17.86 14.51 6.61
N ARG A 107 16.95 13.85 5.86
CA ARG A 107 16.49 12.47 6.03
C ARG A 107 15.52 12.22 7.19
N THR A 108 15.27 13.21 8.02
CA THR A 108 14.27 13.12 9.09
C THR A 108 12.91 13.56 8.55
N VAL A 109 11.90 12.74 8.73
CA VAL A 109 10.52 13.11 8.43
C VAL A 109 9.93 13.82 9.62
N TYR A 110 9.34 14.99 9.37
CA TYR A 110 8.56 15.73 10.35
C TYR A 110 7.09 15.64 9.99
N VAL A 111 6.28 15.46 11.02
CA VAL A 111 4.82 15.49 10.91
C VAL A 111 4.31 16.51 11.89
N ASN A 112 3.62 17.54 11.39
CA ASN A 112 3.13 18.65 12.19
C ASN A 112 4.27 19.25 13.06
N ASP A 113 5.42 19.48 12.43
CA ASP A 113 6.65 20.03 13.02
C ASP A 113 7.37 19.14 14.04
N HIS A 114 6.90 17.90 14.25
CA HIS A 114 7.52 16.94 15.17
C HIS A 114 8.26 15.84 14.39
N PRO A 115 9.51 15.53 14.77
CA PRO A 115 10.26 14.46 14.11
C PRO A 115 9.61 13.10 14.36
N LEU A 116 9.48 12.30 13.30
CA LEU A 116 8.93 10.96 13.37
C LEU A 116 10.05 9.96 13.72
N ASP A 117 9.84 9.13 14.75
CA ASP A 117 10.75 8.03 15.09
C ASP A 117 10.53 6.84 14.13
N GLU A 118 11.46 6.65 13.22
CA GLU A 118 11.35 5.69 12.13
C GLU A 118 12.46 4.62 12.18
N LYS A 119 12.28 3.61 13.01
CA LYS A 119 13.24 2.49 13.16
C LYS A 119 13.26 1.51 11.98
N TYR A 120 12.37 1.68 11.03
CA TYR A 120 12.17 0.81 9.86
C TYR A 120 12.82 1.33 8.58
N THR A 121 13.35 2.53 8.59
CA THR A 121 13.90 3.16 7.39
C THR A 121 15.30 2.70 7.05
N GLN A 122 15.59 2.71 5.76
CA GLN A 122 16.91 2.46 5.20
C GLN A 122 17.31 3.58 4.26
N PHE A 123 18.55 4.04 4.43
CA PHE A 123 19.22 5.00 3.54
C PHE A 123 20.50 4.36 3.00
N ILE A 124 20.65 4.32 1.68
CA ILE A 124 21.78 3.67 1.01
C ILE A 124 22.79 4.72 0.53
N ASN A 125 22.30 5.84 -0.02
CA ASN A 125 23.11 6.88 -0.63
C ASN A 125 23.04 8.19 0.16
N PRO A 126 24.15 8.70 0.75
CA PRO A 126 24.18 10.01 1.37
C PRO A 126 24.04 11.13 0.32
N GLY A 127 23.26 12.17 0.64
CA GLY A 127 23.09 13.36 -0.22
C GLY A 127 22.14 13.14 -1.41
N SER A 128 21.14 12.28 -1.25
CA SER A 128 20.07 12.12 -2.23
C SER A 128 19.23 13.40 -2.33
N ILE A 129 18.74 13.70 -3.54
CA ILE A 129 17.75 14.78 -3.76
C ILE A 129 16.46 14.54 -2.96
N HIS A 130 16.26 13.33 -2.46
CA HIS A 130 15.10 12.92 -1.65
C HIS A 130 15.28 13.15 -0.15
N ASP A 131 16.43 13.70 0.25
CA ASP A 131 16.73 14.05 1.65
C ASP A 131 15.94 15.29 2.11
N HIS A 132 15.29 15.99 1.17
CA HIS A 132 14.46 17.17 1.43
C HIS A 132 13.14 17.09 0.66
N TYR A 133 12.03 17.46 1.29
CA TYR A 133 10.70 17.52 0.68
C TYR A 133 9.76 18.38 1.52
N GLY A 134 8.87 19.12 0.89
CA GLY A 134 7.86 19.96 1.53
C GLY A 134 8.43 21.22 2.17
N PRO A 135 7.70 21.87 3.10
CA PRO A 135 6.51 21.33 3.78
C PRO A 135 5.31 21.17 2.86
N ALA A 136 4.52 20.12 3.08
CA ALA A 136 3.34 19.81 2.29
C ALA A 136 2.15 19.46 3.18
N TYR A 137 0.99 20.06 2.92
CA TYR A 137 -0.26 19.74 3.59
C TYR A 137 -0.93 18.55 2.92
N ILE A 138 -1.45 17.62 3.71
CA ILE A 138 -2.18 16.44 3.25
C ILE A 138 -3.69 16.71 3.36
N PRO A 139 -4.39 16.91 2.25
CA PRO A 139 -5.78 17.30 2.25
C PRO A 139 -6.70 16.29 2.93
N LYS A 140 -7.70 16.82 3.61
CA LYS A 140 -8.74 16.06 4.29
C LYS A 140 -10.06 16.20 3.52
N LYS A 141 -10.90 15.19 3.60
CA LYS A 141 -12.25 15.23 3.04
C LYS A 141 -13.03 16.45 3.57
N GLY A 142 -13.59 17.21 2.65
CA GLY A 142 -14.36 18.42 2.94
C GLY A 142 -13.53 19.69 3.05
N ASP A 143 -12.19 19.61 2.95
CA ASP A 143 -11.37 20.82 2.83
C ASP A 143 -11.76 21.58 1.56
N GLU A 144 -11.90 22.89 1.70
CA GLU A 144 -12.03 23.83 0.59
C GLU A 144 -10.64 24.36 0.28
N ILE A 145 -10.19 24.14 -0.95
CA ILE A 145 -8.86 24.56 -1.39
C ILE A 145 -9.00 25.56 -2.53
N GLU A 146 -8.38 26.71 -2.36
CA GLU A 146 -8.25 27.74 -3.39
C GLU A 146 -6.78 27.96 -3.72
N VAL A 147 -6.44 27.81 -5.00
CA VAL A 147 -5.07 28.01 -5.49
C VAL A 147 -4.99 29.39 -6.10
N MET A 148 -4.19 30.26 -5.49
CA MET A 148 -3.91 31.63 -5.96
C MET A 148 -2.57 31.65 -6.69
N GLU A 149 -2.24 32.73 -7.40
CA GLU A 149 -0.97 32.88 -8.13
C GLU A 149 0.29 32.71 -7.25
N SER A 150 0.21 33.04 -5.97
CA SER A 150 1.36 33.01 -5.05
C SER A 150 1.11 32.33 -3.72
N ALA A 151 -0.06 31.72 -3.54
CA ALA A 151 -0.44 31.08 -2.28
C ALA A 151 -1.50 30.01 -2.51
N VAL A 152 -1.64 29.12 -1.53
CA VAL A 152 -2.76 28.20 -1.45
C VAL A 152 -3.51 28.49 -0.16
N GLU A 153 -4.82 28.63 -0.28
CA GLU A 153 -5.71 28.77 0.86
C GLU A 153 -6.44 27.45 1.11
N VAL A 154 -6.50 27.04 2.37
CA VAL A 154 -7.25 25.87 2.81
C VAL A 154 -8.20 26.31 3.92
N ASN A 155 -9.51 26.16 3.71
CA ASN A 155 -10.56 26.53 4.66
C ASN A 155 -10.44 27.99 5.15
N GLY A 156 -10.13 28.94 4.27
CA GLY A 156 -9.99 30.34 4.61
C GLY A 156 -8.65 30.72 5.26
N GLN A 157 -7.66 29.83 5.30
CA GLN A 157 -6.33 30.07 5.84
C GLN A 157 -5.27 29.91 4.77
N ILE A 158 -4.46 30.98 4.58
CA ILE A 158 -3.34 30.93 3.66
C ILE A 158 -2.25 30.04 4.25
N LEU A 159 -1.89 29.01 3.52
CA LEU A 159 -0.75 28.15 3.84
C LEU A 159 0.50 28.68 3.10
N ASN A 160 1.56 28.95 3.87
CA ASN A 160 2.90 29.21 3.29
C ASN A 160 3.61 27.90 2.89
N GLU A 161 2.87 26.84 2.70
CA GLU A 161 3.31 25.48 2.49
C GLU A 161 2.90 25.06 1.09
N GLU A 162 3.73 24.26 0.43
CA GLU A 162 3.31 23.58 -0.77
C GLU A 162 2.16 22.63 -0.42
N VAL A 163 0.97 22.93 -0.88
CA VAL A 163 -0.09 21.93 -0.89
C VAL A 163 0.30 20.93 -1.96
N VAL A 164 0.33 19.68 -1.58
CA VAL A 164 0.75 18.61 -2.46
C VAL A 164 0.01 18.70 -3.79
N GLU A 165 0.74 19.00 -4.85
CA GLU A 165 0.22 19.20 -6.22
C GLU A 165 -0.51 18.00 -6.82
N SER A 166 -0.69 16.94 -6.08
CA SER A 166 -1.26 15.68 -6.53
C SER A 166 -2.78 15.61 -6.39
N TYR A 167 -3.45 16.62 -6.88
CA TYR A 167 -4.85 16.44 -7.23
C TYR A 167 -4.95 15.84 -8.64
N PRO A 168 -5.79 14.81 -8.84
CA PRO A 168 -5.97 14.20 -10.15
C PRO A 168 -6.52 15.15 -11.22
N ASP A 169 -6.92 16.36 -10.85
CA ASP A 169 -7.49 17.36 -11.75
C ASP A 169 -6.56 18.57 -11.93
N ARG A 170 -5.36 18.33 -12.45
CA ARG A 170 -4.45 19.40 -12.94
C ARG A 170 -5.05 20.30 -14.03
N ASN A 171 -6.26 19.98 -14.51
CA ASN A 171 -6.98 20.74 -15.52
C ASN A 171 -8.05 21.68 -14.97
N LYS A 172 -8.23 21.77 -13.64
CA LYS A 172 -9.13 22.77 -13.07
C LYS A 172 -8.45 24.15 -13.05
N SER A 173 -9.22 25.12 -13.49
CA SER A 173 -8.83 26.54 -13.52
C SER A 173 -8.34 26.98 -12.15
N TYR A 174 -7.14 27.54 -12.10
CA TYR A 174 -6.69 28.36 -10.99
C TYR A 174 -7.74 29.46 -10.81
N ASN A 175 -8.18 29.75 -9.60
CA ASN A 175 -9.13 30.77 -9.16
C ASN A 175 -10.57 30.32 -8.86
N GLU A 176 -10.87 29.02 -8.87
CA GLU A 176 -12.14 28.53 -8.31
C GLU A 176 -11.85 27.59 -7.14
N PRO A 177 -12.43 27.84 -5.95
CA PRO A 177 -12.30 26.92 -4.83
C PRO A 177 -12.88 25.56 -5.17
N PHE A 178 -12.23 24.50 -4.72
CA PHE A 178 -12.72 23.14 -4.89
C PHE A 178 -12.74 22.38 -3.56
N TYR A 179 -13.72 21.50 -3.38
CA TYR A 179 -13.83 20.68 -2.18
C TYR A 179 -13.15 19.34 -2.38
N VAL A 180 -12.34 18.94 -1.38
CA VAL A 180 -11.68 17.64 -1.36
C VAL A 180 -12.71 16.52 -1.19
N PRO A 181 -12.90 15.65 -2.19
CA PRO A 181 -14.01 14.69 -2.18
C PRO A 181 -13.79 13.55 -1.19
N GLN A 182 -12.54 13.26 -0.83
CA GLN A 182 -12.16 12.16 0.06
C GLN A 182 -10.82 12.41 0.71
N ASP A 183 -10.59 11.75 1.86
CA ASP A 183 -9.33 11.81 2.57
C ASP A 183 -8.14 11.42 1.71
N GLN A 184 -7.06 12.17 1.84
CA GLN A 184 -5.79 11.96 1.17
C GLN A 184 -4.75 11.46 2.18
N TYR A 185 -3.79 10.68 1.70
CA TYR A 185 -2.76 10.07 2.54
C TYR A 185 -1.40 10.19 1.89
N PHE A 186 -0.36 10.28 2.71
CA PHE A 186 1.01 10.35 2.25
C PHE A 186 1.75 9.05 2.60
N ALA A 187 2.26 8.35 1.59
CA ALA A 187 2.87 7.04 1.74
C ALA A 187 4.32 7.04 1.23
N MET A 188 5.25 6.53 2.02
CA MET A 188 6.67 6.45 1.69
C MET A 188 7.19 5.01 1.73
N GLY A 189 8.20 4.73 0.92
CA GLY A 189 8.94 3.48 1.00
C GLY A 189 9.89 3.47 2.19
N ASP A 190 10.10 2.29 2.79
CA ASP A 190 11.05 2.12 3.89
C ASP A 190 12.50 2.26 3.40
N ASN A 191 12.77 1.91 2.14
CA ASN A 191 14.03 2.18 1.44
C ASN A 191 13.96 3.58 0.79
N ARG A 192 14.30 4.60 1.57
CA ARG A 192 14.10 6.01 1.27
C ARG A 192 14.73 6.49 -0.03
N ASP A 193 15.91 6.00 -0.35
CA ASP A 193 16.67 6.40 -1.54
C ASP A 193 16.28 5.61 -2.80
N ASN A 194 15.56 4.51 -2.63
CA ASN A 194 15.15 3.64 -3.74
C ASN A 194 13.64 3.43 -3.76
N SER A 195 12.89 4.51 -3.54
CA SER A 195 11.43 4.45 -3.52
C SER A 195 10.81 5.56 -4.35
N MET A 196 10.06 5.17 -5.37
CA MET A 196 9.09 6.02 -6.04
C MET A 196 7.84 6.04 -5.16
N ASP A 197 7.60 7.15 -4.44
CA ASP A 197 6.55 7.27 -3.44
C ASP A 197 5.91 8.68 -3.45
N SER A 198 5.13 9.01 -2.43
CA SER A 198 4.37 10.26 -2.37
C SER A 198 5.23 11.54 -2.50
N ARG A 199 6.53 11.46 -2.29
CA ARG A 199 7.45 12.58 -2.58
C ARG A 199 7.55 12.93 -4.06
N PHE A 200 7.11 12.04 -4.95
CA PHE A 200 7.17 12.20 -6.41
C PHE A 200 5.81 12.40 -7.06
N TRP A 201 4.83 11.60 -6.64
CA TRP A 201 3.50 11.58 -7.27
C TRP A 201 2.40 12.07 -6.33
N GLY A 202 2.75 12.48 -5.09
CA GLY A 202 1.88 13.13 -4.14
C GLY A 202 1.01 12.21 -3.29
N SER A 203 -0.21 12.62 -2.96
CA SER A 203 -1.09 11.90 -2.06
C SER A 203 -1.79 10.69 -2.70
N VAL A 204 -2.24 9.78 -1.85
CA VAL A 204 -3.04 8.60 -2.22
C VAL A 204 -4.47 8.81 -1.74
N PRO A 205 -5.46 8.83 -2.63
CA PRO A 205 -6.86 8.89 -2.25
C PRO A 205 -7.30 7.65 -1.46
N ARG A 206 -8.25 7.83 -0.56
CA ARG A 206 -8.75 6.77 0.32
C ARG A 206 -9.31 5.56 -0.42
N ASP A 207 -10.02 5.77 -1.50
CA ASP A 207 -10.63 4.72 -2.34
C ASP A 207 -9.61 3.91 -3.16
N TYR A 208 -8.35 4.35 -3.20
CA TYR A 208 -7.26 3.59 -3.83
C TYR A 208 -6.70 2.51 -2.93
N PHE A 209 -7.06 2.49 -1.64
CA PHE A 209 -6.56 1.48 -0.71
C PHE A 209 -7.15 0.10 -1.02
N LEU A 210 -6.28 -0.86 -1.25
CA LEU A 210 -6.63 -2.26 -1.44
C LEU A 210 -6.65 -3.02 -0.12
N GLY A 211 -5.84 -2.60 0.87
CA GLY A 211 -5.84 -3.18 2.19
C GLY A 211 -4.52 -3.01 2.94
N LYS A 212 -4.46 -3.59 4.15
CA LYS A 212 -3.27 -3.62 4.99
C LYS A 212 -2.49 -4.90 4.80
N ALA A 213 -1.18 -4.80 4.59
CA ALA A 213 -0.29 -5.94 4.62
C ALA A 213 -0.18 -6.49 6.05
N LEU A 214 -0.47 -7.78 6.26
CA LEU A 214 -0.50 -8.40 7.56
C LEU A 214 0.70 -9.29 7.84
N ILE A 215 0.98 -10.19 6.90
CA ILE A 215 1.96 -11.25 7.10
C ILE A 215 2.68 -11.59 5.79
N ILE A 216 3.96 -11.91 5.89
CA ILE A 216 4.71 -12.57 4.83
C ILE A 216 4.42 -14.07 4.96
N TYR A 217 3.53 -14.61 4.13
CA TYR A 217 3.19 -16.03 4.26
C TYR A 217 4.23 -16.95 3.61
N TRP A 218 5.00 -16.41 2.67
CA TRP A 218 6.11 -17.10 2.03
C TRP A 218 7.13 -16.11 1.50
N SER A 219 8.42 -16.47 1.53
CA SER A 219 9.51 -15.67 1.01
C SER A 219 10.47 -16.54 0.21
N PHE A 220 10.65 -16.20 -1.07
CA PHE A 220 11.51 -16.96 -1.97
C PHE A 220 12.53 -16.03 -2.63
N GLU A 221 13.80 -16.40 -2.55
CA GLU A 221 14.88 -15.62 -3.14
C GLU A 221 14.80 -15.66 -4.66
N THR A 222 14.50 -14.52 -5.26
CA THR A 222 14.40 -14.36 -6.70
C THR A 222 15.14 -13.08 -7.11
N PRO A 223 16.05 -13.16 -8.14
CA PRO A 223 16.68 -11.99 -8.70
C PRO A 223 15.65 -10.98 -9.24
N ARG A 224 15.97 -9.68 -9.12
CA ARG A 224 15.07 -8.59 -9.56
C ARG A 224 14.67 -8.72 -11.04
N ASP A 225 15.62 -9.09 -11.87
CA ASP A 225 15.42 -9.19 -13.33
C ASP A 225 14.46 -10.32 -13.73
N GLU A 226 14.34 -11.38 -12.93
CA GLU A 226 13.36 -12.46 -13.19
C GLU A 226 11.91 -11.99 -13.04
N TYR A 227 11.66 -10.98 -12.19
CA TYR A 227 10.32 -10.42 -12.02
C TYR A 227 9.87 -9.54 -13.17
N LEU A 228 10.80 -8.93 -13.88
CA LEU A 228 10.50 -8.05 -15.01
C LEU A 228 10.19 -8.84 -16.30
N ARG A 229 10.48 -10.15 -16.32
CA ARG A 229 10.20 -11.02 -17.46
C ARG A 229 8.78 -11.54 -17.39
N THR A 230 7.92 -11.15 -18.36
CA THR A 230 6.49 -11.44 -18.37
C THR A 230 6.09 -12.52 -19.39
N GLY A 231 7.03 -13.06 -20.18
CA GLY A 231 6.76 -14.08 -21.20
C GLY A 231 6.24 -15.40 -20.61
N LEU A 232 5.42 -16.13 -21.36
CA LEU A 232 4.89 -17.44 -20.93
C LEU A 232 6.00 -18.44 -20.61
N LEU A 233 7.06 -18.48 -21.44
CA LEU A 233 8.23 -19.33 -21.22
C LEU A 233 9.01 -18.92 -19.98
N ASP A 234 9.10 -17.62 -19.69
CA ASP A 234 9.78 -17.12 -18.49
C ASP A 234 9.00 -17.49 -17.23
N ARG A 235 7.66 -17.42 -17.27
CA ARG A 235 6.81 -17.89 -16.18
C ARG A 235 6.99 -19.39 -15.90
N LEU A 236 7.03 -20.21 -16.95
CA LEU A 236 7.30 -21.66 -16.80
C LEU A 236 8.67 -21.90 -16.19
N LYS A 237 9.71 -21.21 -16.63
CA LYS A 237 11.06 -21.30 -16.04
C LYS A 237 11.05 -20.88 -14.56
N GLN A 238 10.33 -19.83 -14.21
CA GLN A 238 10.17 -19.40 -12.81
C GLN A 238 9.50 -20.51 -11.96
N TYR A 239 8.43 -21.14 -12.43
CA TYR A 239 7.80 -22.27 -11.71
C TYR A 239 8.76 -23.44 -11.54
N VAL A 240 9.49 -23.83 -12.58
CA VAL A 240 10.49 -24.89 -12.49
C VAL A 240 11.61 -24.53 -11.51
N ASN A 241 12.07 -23.28 -11.51
CA ASN A 241 13.07 -22.77 -10.56
C ASN A 241 12.56 -22.86 -9.12
N VAL A 242 11.30 -22.47 -8.89
CA VAL A 242 10.66 -22.57 -7.56
C VAL A 242 10.60 -24.02 -7.10
N ILE A 243 10.13 -24.94 -7.94
CA ILE A 243 10.03 -26.36 -7.59
C ILE A 243 11.42 -26.95 -7.26
N LYS A 244 12.40 -26.72 -8.12
CA LYS A 244 13.77 -27.25 -7.94
C LYS A 244 14.48 -26.70 -6.71
N ASN A 245 14.25 -25.43 -6.39
CA ASN A 245 14.99 -24.73 -5.34
C ASN A 245 14.13 -24.35 -4.13
N PHE A 246 12.96 -24.98 -3.98
CA PHE A 246 12.00 -24.65 -2.94
C PHE A 246 12.63 -24.60 -1.55
N PHE A 247 13.34 -25.65 -1.17
CA PHE A 247 13.96 -25.72 0.16
C PHE A 247 15.18 -24.85 0.32
N SER A 248 16.00 -24.69 -0.73
CA SER A 248 17.27 -23.95 -0.67
C SER A 248 17.08 -22.44 -0.76
N LYS A 249 16.13 -21.95 -1.56
CA LYS A 249 15.87 -20.52 -1.79
C LYS A 249 14.71 -19.96 -0.98
N THR A 250 13.94 -20.79 -0.26
CA THR A 250 12.94 -20.29 0.66
C THR A 250 13.61 -19.69 1.90
N ARG A 251 13.30 -18.41 2.17
CA ARG A 251 13.77 -17.71 3.36
C ARG A 251 12.89 -18.05 4.55
N TRP A 252 13.07 -19.24 5.12
CA TRP A 252 12.23 -19.80 6.19
C TRP A 252 12.05 -18.88 7.38
N LYS A 253 13.10 -18.12 7.77
CA LYS A 253 13.06 -17.14 8.86
C LYS A 253 12.11 -15.97 8.61
N ARG A 254 11.72 -15.74 7.35
CA ARG A 254 10.78 -14.68 6.96
C ARG A 254 9.37 -15.20 6.75
N THR A 255 9.21 -16.49 6.54
CA THR A 255 7.91 -17.14 6.35
C THR A 255 7.10 -17.03 7.64
N LEU A 256 5.81 -16.64 7.52
CA LEU A 256 4.89 -16.32 8.61
C LEU A 256 5.28 -15.11 9.48
N LYS A 257 6.17 -14.24 8.98
CA LYS A 257 6.55 -13.02 9.69
C LYS A 257 5.43 -11.98 9.61
N ILE A 258 5.00 -11.48 10.78
CA ILE A 258 4.02 -10.38 10.86
C ILE A 258 4.69 -9.07 10.41
N ILE A 259 3.97 -8.29 9.60
CA ILE A 259 4.39 -6.98 9.10
C ILE A 259 3.95 -5.92 10.11
N ARG A 260 4.90 -5.13 10.59
CA ARG A 260 4.69 -4.07 11.59
C ARG A 260 5.06 -2.72 11.00
#